data_3a2e08fd411328cc1cc3741918e03560
#
_entry.id   3a2e08fd411328cc1cc3741918e03560
#
_cell.length_a   1.000
_cell.length_b   1.000
_cell.length_c   1.000
_cell.angle_alpha   90.00
_cell.angle_beta   90.00
_cell.angle_gamma   90.00
#
_symmetry.space_group_name_H-M   'P 1'
#
loop_
_entity.id
_entity.type
_entity.pdbx_description
1 polymer ?
#
loop_
_entity_poly.entity_id
_entity_poly.type
_entity_poly.pdbx_seq_one_letter_code
_entity_poly.pdbx_strand_id
1 'polypeptide(L)'
;YTTLFRSQASKAMEFADRMLSNDPNNKLYLYVKAYLYHNMKEYDNAIEYYKKAIAADPEYAEAYSNVGLVYLMKAQDYADKATTDINDPKYAEAQAVVKKFYEEAKPFYEKARALKPDQQDLWLQGLYRVYYNLNMGPEFEEIDKLMK
;
A
#
# COMPACT_ATOMS: atom_id res chain seq x y z
N TYR A 1 20.00 12.19 11.78
CA TYR A 1 19.47 11.04 11.02
C TYR A 1 18.39 11.48 10.02
N THR A 2 17.41 12.28 10.44
CA THR A 2 16.30 12.77 9.60
C THR A 2 16.75 13.73 8.49
N THR A 3 17.75 14.58 8.71
CA THR A 3 18.22 15.58 7.74
C THR A 3 18.99 14.93 6.60
N LEU A 4 19.83 13.93 6.91
CA LEU A 4 20.59 13.17 5.90
C LEU A 4 19.63 12.35 5.01
N PHE A 5 18.65 11.70 5.62
CA PHE A 5 17.62 10.94 4.89
C PHE A 5 16.83 11.84 3.94
N ARG A 6 16.39 13.02 4.39
CA ARG A 6 15.68 14.00 3.55
C ARG A 6 16.53 14.46 2.35
N SER A 7 17.81 14.74 2.58
CA SER A 7 18.73 15.15 1.51
C SER A 7 18.93 14.04 0.47
N GLN A 8 19.06 12.78 0.90
CA GLN A 8 19.20 11.64 0.00
C GLN A 8 17.89 11.37 -0.76
N ALA A 9 16.74 11.45 -0.09
CA ALA A 9 15.42 11.29 -0.71
C ALA A 9 15.15 12.37 -1.76
N SER A 10 15.54 13.63 -1.49
CA SER A 10 15.43 14.74 -2.45
C SER A 10 16.24 14.49 -3.71
N LYS A 11 17.50 14.07 -3.58
CA LYS A 11 18.37 13.73 -4.72
C LYS A 11 17.84 12.55 -5.53
N ALA A 12 17.35 11.52 -4.86
CA ALA A 12 16.73 10.37 -5.52
C ALA A 12 15.46 10.77 -6.26
N MET A 13 14.65 11.67 -5.71
CA MET A 13 13.45 12.19 -6.37
C MET A 13 13.80 13.01 -7.62
N GLU A 14 14.79 13.90 -7.56
CA GLU A 14 15.28 14.65 -8.71
C GLU A 14 15.78 13.73 -9.81
N PHE A 15 16.48 12.66 -9.46
CA PHE A 15 16.94 11.65 -10.39
C PHE A 15 15.75 10.94 -11.05
N ALA A 16 14.77 10.48 -10.26
CA ALA A 16 13.56 9.83 -10.78
C ALA A 16 12.78 10.76 -11.73
N ASP A 17 12.64 12.05 -11.39
CA ASP A 17 11.99 13.05 -12.23
C ASP A 17 12.70 13.24 -13.57
N ARG A 18 14.02 13.29 -13.56
CA ARG A 18 14.83 13.39 -14.78
C ARG A 18 14.69 12.15 -15.65
N MET A 19 14.68 10.96 -15.07
CA MET A 19 14.48 9.71 -15.81
C MET A 19 13.08 9.66 -16.43
N LEU A 20 12.04 10.07 -15.70
CA LEU A 20 10.66 10.16 -16.20
C LEU A 20 10.46 11.26 -17.24
N SER A 21 11.28 12.32 -17.25
CA SER A 21 11.26 13.33 -18.32
C SER A 21 11.69 12.74 -19.66
N ASN A 22 12.59 11.76 -19.65
CA ASN A 22 13.05 11.08 -20.86
C ASN A 22 12.16 9.91 -21.28
N ASP A 23 11.57 9.20 -20.29
CA ASP A 23 10.70 8.04 -20.53
C ASP A 23 9.51 8.09 -19.52
N PRO A 24 8.45 8.86 -19.84
CA PRO A 24 7.34 9.14 -18.89
C PRO A 24 6.52 7.92 -18.49
N ASN A 25 6.53 6.87 -19.30
CA ASN A 25 5.74 5.64 -19.09
C ASN A 25 6.60 4.45 -18.65
N ASN A 26 7.83 4.67 -18.25
CA ASN A 26 8.68 3.60 -17.75
C ASN A 26 8.19 3.12 -16.40
N LYS A 27 7.67 1.88 -16.37
CA LYS A 27 7.08 1.30 -15.16
C LYS A 27 8.03 1.28 -13.96
N LEU A 28 9.34 1.04 -14.21
CA LEU A 28 10.34 0.99 -13.14
C LEU A 28 10.58 2.38 -12.54
N TYR A 29 10.69 3.42 -13.38
CA TYR A 29 10.89 4.78 -12.87
C TYR A 29 9.67 5.31 -12.14
N LEU A 30 8.46 4.99 -12.63
CA LEU A 30 7.20 5.29 -11.94
C LEU A 30 7.12 4.57 -10.58
N TYR A 31 7.50 3.30 -10.53
CA TYR A 31 7.56 2.50 -9.31
C TYR A 31 8.58 3.06 -8.30
N VAL A 32 9.79 3.40 -8.76
CA VAL A 32 10.82 4.00 -7.90
C VAL A 32 10.34 5.32 -7.30
N LYS A 33 9.72 6.18 -8.10
CA LYS A 33 9.16 7.44 -7.60
C LYS A 33 8.04 7.20 -6.58
N ALA A 34 7.15 6.24 -6.83
CA ALA A 34 6.14 5.82 -5.87
C ALA A 34 6.75 5.34 -4.54
N TYR A 35 7.80 4.53 -4.63
CA TYR A 35 8.51 4.01 -3.46
C TYR A 35 9.18 5.11 -2.64
N LEU A 36 9.72 6.15 -3.29
CA LEU A 36 10.27 7.32 -2.58
C LEU A 36 9.17 8.06 -1.81
N TYR A 37 8.01 8.32 -2.43
CA TYR A 37 6.86 8.91 -1.75
C TYR A 37 6.36 8.04 -0.59
N HIS A 38 6.31 6.72 -0.78
CA HIS A 38 5.95 5.76 0.24
C HIS A 38 6.84 5.91 1.49
N ASN A 39 8.16 5.94 1.31
CA ASN A 39 9.11 6.09 2.41
C ASN A 39 9.05 7.47 3.09
N MET A 40 8.62 8.49 2.37
CA MET A 40 8.35 9.82 2.93
C MET A 40 6.98 9.94 3.62
N LYS A 41 6.20 8.86 3.65
CA LYS A 41 4.81 8.83 4.13
C LYS A 41 3.85 9.75 3.37
N GLU A 42 4.21 10.10 2.14
CA GLU A 42 3.34 10.82 1.21
C GLU A 42 2.45 9.82 0.46
N TYR A 43 1.52 9.23 1.20
CA TYR A 43 0.76 8.05 0.77
C TYR A 43 -0.08 8.27 -0.49
N ASP A 44 -0.72 9.42 -0.63
CA ASP A 44 -1.56 9.68 -1.80
C ASP A 44 -0.72 9.80 -3.07
N ASN A 45 0.44 10.46 -3.00
CA ASN A 45 1.40 10.51 -4.10
C ASN A 45 1.97 9.12 -4.41
N ALA A 46 2.29 8.33 -3.39
CA ALA A 46 2.77 6.95 -3.59
C ALA A 46 1.74 6.10 -4.35
N ILE A 47 0.48 6.12 -3.93
CA ILE A 47 -0.61 5.39 -4.59
C ILE A 47 -0.77 5.85 -6.04
N GLU A 48 -0.73 7.16 -6.30
CA GLU A 48 -0.85 7.71 -7.66
C GLU A 48 0.24 7.14 -8.57
N TYR A 49 1.50 7.20 -8.15
CA TYR A 49 2.64 6.73 -8.98
C TYR A 49 2.71 5.21 -9.11
N TYR A 50 2.34 4.44 -8.08
CA TYR A 50 2.17 2.99 -8.23
C TYR A 50 1.06 2.66 -9.24
N LYS A 51 -0.07 3.37 -9.22
CA LYS A 51 -1.14 3.19 -10.21
C LYS A 51 -0.70 3.56 -11.62
N LYS A 52 0.15 4.57 -11.79
CA LYS A 52 0.78 4.88 -13.09
C LYS A 52 1.70 3.74 -13.55
N ALA A 53 2.46 3.13 -12.64
CA ALA A 53 3.28 1.96 -12.96
C ALA A 53 2.42 0.75 -13.38
N ILE A 54 1.30 0.52 -12.71
CA ILE A 54 0.31 -0.51 -13.08
C ILE A 54 -0.32 -0.21 -14.45
N ALA A 55 -0.62 1.04 -14.75
CA ALA A 55 -1.14 1.43 -16.07
C ALA A 55 -0.12 1.17 -17.19
N ALA A 56 1.17 1.37 -16.91
CA ALA A 56 2.26 1.06 -17.84
C ALA A 56 2.48 -0.46 -17.99
N ASP A 57 2.27 -1.22 -16.94
CA ASP A 57 2.34 -2.69 -16.94
C ASP A 57 1.26 -3.29 -16.02
N PRO A 58 0.11 -3.72 -16.57
CA PRO A 58 -0.99 -4.32 -15.78
C PRO A 58 -0.65 -5.65 -15.10
N GLU A 59 0.49 -6.26 -15.39
CA GLU A 59 0.98 -7.48 -14.74
C GLU A 59 2.07 -7.22 -13.67
N TYR A 60 2.28 -5.96 -13.31
CA TYR A 60 3.30 -5.57 -12.33
C TYR A 60 2.82 -5.87 -10.89
N ALA A 61 2.93 -7.13 -10.48
CA ALA A 61 2.42 -7.63 -9.20
C ALA A 61 2.97 -6.88 -7.98
N GLU A 62 4.24 -6.49 -8.00
CA GLU A 62 4.89 -5.73 -6.92
C GLU A 62 4.25 -4.34 -6.73
N ALA A 63 3.83 -3.71 -7.81
CA ALA A 63 3.15 -2.42 -7.73
C ALA A 63 1.75 -2.57 -7.08
N TYR A 64 0.99 -3.61 -7.43
CA TYR A 64 -0.26 -3.92 -6.75
C TYR A 64 -0.06 -4.20 -5.26
N SER A 65 0.90 -5.04 -4.90
CA SER A 65 1.26 -5.33 -3.51
C SER A 65 1.54 -4.04 -2.72
N ASN A 66 2.32 -3.13 -3.29
CA ASN A 66 2.68 -1.88 -2.63
C ASN A 66 1.52 -0.89 -2.53
N VAL A 67 0.59 -0.82 -3.48
CA VAL A 67 -0.65 -0.05 -3.29
C VAL A 67 -1.43 -0.57 -2.10
N GLY A 68 -1.61 -1.89 -2.01
CA GLY A 68 -2.25 -2.53 -0.86
C GLY A 68 -1.54 -2.15 0.45
N LEU A 69 -0.21 -2.26 0.49
CA LEU A 69 0.58 -1.92 1.67
C LEU A 69 0.41 -0.46 2.09
N VAL A 70 0.43 0.48 1.14
CA VAL A 70 0.24 1.90 1.45
C VAL A 70 -1.15 2.16 2.05
N TYR A 71 -2.20 1.50 1.58
CA TYR A 71 -3.52 1.59 2.20
C TYR A 71 -3.53 1.03 3.63
N LEU A 72 -2.83 -0.08 3.90
CA LEU A 72 -2.70 -0.60 5.27
C LEU A 72 -1.92 0.37 6.18
N MET A 73 -0.92 1.06 5.65
CA MET A 73 -0.19 2.10 6.40
C MET A 73 -1.08 3.31 6.68
N LYS A 74 -1.93 3.73 5.74
CA LYS A 74 -2.94 4.77 5.98
C LYS A 74 -3.91 4.36 7.07
N ALA A 75 -4.38 3.11 7.06
CA ALA A 75 -5.26 2.57 8.11
C ALA A 75 -4.59 2.64 9.48
N GLN A 76 -3.34 2.19 9.58
CA GLN A 76 -2.58 2.20 10.83
C GLN A 76 -2.33 3.63 11.33
N ASP A 77 -1.80 4.51 10.48
CA ASP A 77 -1.51 5.91 10.86
C ASP A 77 -2.78 6.66 11.29
N TYR A 78 -3.93 6.34 10.69
CA TYR A 78 -5.21 6.92 11.08
C TYR A 78 -5.69 6.36 12.44
N ALA A 79 -5.61 5.04 12.62
CA ALA A 79 -5.99 4.38 13.87
C ALA A 79 -5.14 4.88 15.05
N ASP A 80 -3.83 5.06 14.85
CA ASP A 80 -2.90 5.53 15.90
C ASP A 80 -3.22 6.95 16.40
N LYS A 81 -3.89 7.76 15.57
CA LYS A 81 -4.28 9.15 15.90
C LYS A 81 -5.72 9.26 16.38
N ALA A 82 -6.51 8.21 16.22
CA ALA A 82 -7.92 8.19 16.59
C ALA A 82 -8.11 8.01 18.09
N THR A 83 -9.29 8.41 18.58
CA THR A 83 -9.67 8.11 19.96
C THR A 83 -9.80 6.61 20.20
N THR A 84 -9.36 6.15 21.36
CA THR A 84 -9.54 4.77 21.84
C THR A 84 -10.72 4.61 22.78
N ASP A 85 -11.39 5.71 23.15
CA ASP A 85 -12.59 5.68 23.99
C ASP A 85 -13.79 5.23 23.15
N ILE A 86 -14.28 4.03 23.43
CA ILE A 86 -15.43 3.42 22.74
C ILE A 86 -16.75 4.20 22.95
N ASN A 87 -16.82 5.06 23.97
CA ASN A 87 -17.98 5.90 24.23
C ASN A 87 -17.90 7.26 23.51
N ASP A 88 -16.76 7.62 22.94
CA ASP A 88 -16.62 8.81 22.12
C ASP A 88 -17.31 8.59 20.76
N PRO A 89 -18.25 9.47 20.35
CA PRO A 89 -18.90 9.36 19.03
C PRO A 89 -17.88 9.27 17.86
N LYS A 90 -16.71 9.88 18.00
CA LYS A 90 -15.63 9.83 17.00
C LYS A 90 -15.00 8.44 16.87
N TYR A 91 -15.18 7.56 17.86
CA TYR A 91 -14.64 6.20 17.76
C TYR A 91 -15.25 5.42 16.59
N ALA A 92 -16.59 5.41 16.50
CA ALA A 92 -17.28 4.72 15.41
C ALA A 92 -16.94 5.32 14.03
N GLU A 93 -16.81 6.64 13.94
CA GLU A 93 -16.40 7.32 12.72
C GLU A 93 -14.98 6.90 12.31
N ALA A 94 -14.06 6.83 13.26
CA ALA A 94 -12.68 6.42 13.03
C ALA A 94 -12.60 4.96 12.57
N GLN A 95 -13.37 4.06 13.18
CA GLN A 95 -13.43 2.66 12.77
C GLN A 95 -13.94 2.51 11.33
N ALA A 96 -14.95 3.31 10.94
CA ALA A 96 -15.46 3.31 9.58
C ALA A 96 -14.41 3.75 8.55
N VAL A 97 -13.60 4.77 8.87
CA VAL A 97 -12.51 5.25 8.01
C VAL A 97 -11.41 4.18 7.89
N VAL A 98 -11.00 3.58 9.01
CA VAL A 98 -10.00 2.50 9.02
C VAL A 98 -10.49 1.31 8.18
N LYS A 99 -11.74 0.88 8.37
CA LYS A 99 -12.35 -0.19 7.57
C LYS A 99 -12.29 0.11 6.08
N LYS A 100 -12.62 1.35 5.69
CA LYS A 100 -12.56 1.77 4.28
C LYS A 100 -11.16 1.60 3.69
N PHE A 101 -10.08 1.90 4.41
CA PHE A 101 -8.72 1.67 3.93
C PHE A 101 -8.43 0.17 3.71
N TYR A 102 -8.95 -0.73 4.55
CA TYR A 102 -8.85 -2.16 4.31
C TYR A 102 -9.65 -2.60 3.07
N GLU A 103 -10.84 -2.06 2.87
CA GLU A 103 -11.65 -2.29 1.67
C GLU A 103 -10.91 -1.84 0.39
N GLU A 104 -10.23 -0.69 0.45
CA GLU A 104 -9.41 -0.18 -0.67
C GLU A 104 -8.17 -1.05 -0.92
N ALA A 105 -7.52 -1.57 0.11
CA ALA A 105 -6.34 -2.43 -0.03
C ALA A 105 -6.67 -3.79 -0.65
N LYS A 106 -7.84 -4.34 -0.37
CA LYS A 106 -8.26 -5.70 -0.73
C LYS A 106 -8.04 -6.03 -2.20
N PRO A 107 -8.62 -5.31 -3.18
CA PRO A 107 -8.51 -5.68 -4.59
C PRO A 107 -7.07 -5.69 -5.11
N PHE A 108 -6.20 -4.87 -4.55
CA PHE A 108 -4.79 -4.80 -4.93
C PHE A 108 -4.02 -6.04 -4.50
N TYR A 109 -4.20 -6.50 -3.25
CA TYR A 109 -3.59 -7.74 -2.80
C TYR A 109 -4.17 -8.98 -3.49
N GLU A 110 -5.48 -9.02 -3.73
CA GLU A 110 -6.12 -10.10 -4.50
C GLU A 110 -5.56 -10.15 -5.93
N LYS A 111 -5.32 -9.00 -6.55
CA LYS A 111 -4.70 -8.93 -7.87
C LYS A 111 -3.24 -9.38 -7.85
N ALA A 112 -2.45 -8.98 -6.86
CA ALA A 112 -1.07 -9.45 -6.68
C ALA A 112 -1.03 -10.98 -6.54
N ARG A 113 -1.93 -11.57 -5.74
CA ARG A 113 -2.08 -13.02 -5.59
C ARG A 113 -2.42 -13.70 -6.93
N ALA A 114 -3.38 -13.13 -7.67
CA ALA A 114 -3.79 -13.69 -8.97
C ALA A 114 -2.67 -13.67 -10.00
N LEU A 115 -1.82 -12.63 -10.00
CA LEU A 115 -0.69 -12.50 -10.91
C LEU A 115 0.50 -13.40 -10.52
N LYS A 116 0.76 -13.53 -9.23
CA LYS A 116 1.92 -14.24 -8.68
C LYS A 116 1.54 -15.11 -7.48
N PRO A 117 0.74 -16.18 -7.69
CA PRO A 117 0.24 -17.02 -6.59
C PRO A 117 1.38 -17.69 -5.79
N ASP A 118 2.50 -18.00 -6.44
CA ASP A 118 3.65 -18.66 -5.81
C ASP A 118 4.56 -17.68 -5.03
N GLN A 119 4.43 -16.37 -5.26
CA GLN A 119 5.19 -15.33 -4.55
C GLN A 119 4.37 -14.79 -3.37
N GLN A 120 4.23 -15.63 -2.32
CA GLN A 120 3.40 -15.33 -1.16
C GLN A 120 3.82 -14.05 -0.40
N ASP A 121 5.08 -13.68 -0.45
CA ASP A 121 5.61 -12.43 0.13
C ASP A 121 4.91 -11.17 -0.41
N LEU A 122 4.37 -11.22 -1.62
CA LEU A 122 3.66 -10.08 -2.22
C LEU A 122 2.23 -9.87 -1.69
N TRP A 123 1.59 -10.91 -1.15
CA TRP A 123 0.15 -10.82 -0.87
C TRP A 123 -0.31 -11.49 0.42
N LEU A 124 0.40 -12.49 0.95
CA LEU A 124 -0.09 -13.33 2.04
C LEU A 124 -0.34 -12.55 3.33
N GLN A 125 0.65 -11.79 3.80
CA GLN A 125 0.54 -10.95 4.99
C GLN A 125 -0.51 -9.84 4.82
N GLY A 126 -0.57 -9.26 3.62
CA GLY A 126 -1.54 -8.23 3.29
C GLY A 126 -2.97 -8.76 3.35
N LEU A 127 -3.26 -9.87 2.68
CA LEU A 127 -4.58 -10.50 2.71
C LEU A 127 -4.97 -11.01 4.10
N TYR A 128 -4.03 -11.56 4.87
CA TYR A 128 -4.28 -11.94 6.26
C TYR A 128 -4.83 -10.75 7.06
N ARG A 129 -4.17 -9.60 7.01
CA ARG A 129 -4.60 -8.38 7.71
C ARG A 129 -5.93 -7.85 7.18
N VAL A 130 -6.10 -7.83 5.86
CA VAL A 130 -7.32 -7.34 5.20
C VAL A 130 -8.52 -8.20 5.60
N TYR A 131 -8.45 -9.50 5.42
CA TYR A 131 -9.57 -10.40 5.69
C TYR A 131 -9.93 -10.45 7.18
N TYR A 132 -8.92 -10.41 8.06
CA TYR A 132 -9.16 -10.31 9.50
C TYR A 132 -9.93 -9.04 9.87
N ASN A 133 -9.48 -7.87 9.40
CA ASN A 133 -10.09 -6.58 9.75
C ASN A 133 -11.45 -6.34 9.07
N LEU A 134 -11.72 -7.01 7.96
CA LEU A 134 -13.02 -6.96 7.28
C LEU A 134 -13.99 -8.06 7.74
N ASN A 135 -13.62 -8.89 8.72
CA ASN A 135 -14.40 -10.03 9.22
C ASN A 135 -14.82 -11.02 8.11
N MET A 136 -13.92 -11.27 7.16
CA MET A 136 -14.12 -12.19 6.04
C MET A 136 -13.72 -13.61 6.45
N GLY A 137 -14.57 -14.29 7.22
CA GLY A 137 -14.27 -15.57 7.87
C GLY A 137 -13.74 -16.67 6.95
N PRO A 138 -14.45 -17.06 5.86
CA PRO A 138 -13.99 -18.11 4.97
C PRO A 138 -12.66 -17.80 4.28
N GLU A 139 -12.50 -16.57 3.77
CA GLU A 139 -11.27 -16.11 3.11
C GLU A 139 -10.11 -16.00 4.10
N PHE A 140 -10.40 -15.53 5.32
CA PHE A 140 -9.42 -15.48 6.40
C PHE A 140 -8.92 -16.88 6.78
N GLU A 141 -9.81 -17.86 6.94
CA GLU A 141 -9.43 -19.25 7.25
C GLU A 141 -8.54 -19.88 6.18
N GLU A 142 -8.79 -19.58 4.91
CA GLU A 142 -7.93 -20.03 3.80
C GLU A 142 -6.52 -19.46 3.94
N ILE A 143 -6.40 -18.16 4.16
CA ILE A 143 -5.10 -17.48 4.31
C ILE A 143 -4.37 -17.91 5.60
N ASP A 144 -5.08 -18.07 6.71
CA ASP A 144 -4.52 -18.51 7.99
C ASP A 144 -3.87 -19.90 7.88
N LYS A 145 -4.43 -20.79 7.08
CA LYS A 145 -3.83 -22.11 6.80
C LYS A 145 -2.49 -22.02 6.06
N LEU A 146 -2.32 -21.03 5.20
CA LEU A 146 -1.07 -20.79 4.47
C LEU A 146 0.01 -20.13 5.34
N MET A 147 -0.37 -19.55 6.49
CA MET A 147 0.54 -18.91 7.44
C MET A 147 1.17 -19.89 8.42
N LYS A 148 0.63 -21.12 8.54
CA LYS A 148 1.08 -22.20 9.45
C LYS A 148 2.06 -23.13 8.76
#